data_5e98e57d3d59b3685a224e19a6f9a403
#
_entry.id   5e98e57d3d59b3685a224e19a6f9a403
#
_cell.length_a   1.000
_cell.length_b   1.000
_cell.length_c   1.000
_cell.angle_alpha   90.00
_cell.angle_beta   90.00
_cell.angle_gamma   90.00
#
_symmetry.space_group_name_H-M   'P 1'
#
loop_
_entity.id
_entity.type
_entity.pdbx_description
1 polymer ?
#
loop_
_entity_poly.entity_id
_entity_poly.type
_entity_poly.pdbx_seq_one_letter_code
_entity_poly.pdbx_strand_id
1 'polypeptide(L)'
;MKNSFWLFGSHHYVITDPHNTDLEYDQVEKRSKPGVKTPPHIHGGYTELVYVIEGQMTVHTKKGSITLYNGQYFFIPKGMPHSLEATQKQGITRTLQTFAPAGFGLLLTQFGTDSPENIPPVESIDMELFEKLSGEIGDITLGPPGGSL
;
A
#
# COMPACT_ATOMS: atom_id res chain seq x y z
N MET A 1 -10.16 -11.60 15.66
CA MET A 1 -10.37 -10.65 14.56
C MET A 1 -9.23 -10.80 13.56
N LYS A 2 -9.55 -11.07 12.32
CA LYS A 2 -8.52 -11.12 11.27
C LYS A 2 -8.10 -9.70 10.94
N ASN A 3 -6.80 -9.47 10.91
CA ASN A 3 -6.20 -8.19 10.60
C ASN A 3 -5.24 -8.26 9.40
N SER A 4 -5.36 -9.30 8.59
CA SER A 4 -4.56 -9.47 7.39
C SER A 4 -5.43 -9.60 6.15
N PHE A 5 -5.00 -8.93 5.06
CA PHE A 5 -5.79 -8.80 3.83
C PHE A 5 -4.90 -8.82 2.61
N TRP A 6 -5.41 -9.40 1.53
CA TRP A 6 -4.77 -9.34 0.21
C TRP A 6 -5.30 -8.17 -0.58
N LEU A 7 -4.40 -7.37 -1.13
CA LEU A 7 -4.74 -6.27 -2.05
C LEU A 7 -3.62 -6.08 -3.07
N PHE A 8 -3.97 -6.05 -4.35
CA PHE A 8 -3.04 -5.88 -5.48
C PHE A 8 -1.81 -6.80 -5.42
N GLY A 9 -2.04 -8.06 -5.06
CA GLY A 9 -0.98 -9.08 -5.02
C GLY A 9 -0.07 -9.04 -3.81
N SER A 10 -0.29 -8.12 -2.86
CA SER A 10 0.45 -8.05 -1.60
C SER A 10 -0.41 -8.44 -0.42
N HIS A 11 0.21 -9.06 0.58
CA HIS A 11 -0.43 -9.40 1.84
C HIS A 11 -0.16 -8.28 2.85
N HIS A 12 -1.24 -7.68 3.35
CA HIS A 12 -1.21 -6.58 4.30
C HIS A 12 -1.65 -7.04 5.67
N TYR A 13 -0.90 -6.67 6.69
CA TYR A 13 -1.23 -6.90 8.10
C TYR A 13 -1.48 -5.55 8.76
N VAL A 14 -2.72 -5.28 9.15
CA VAL A 14 -3.08 -4.06 9.86
C VAL A 14 -2.60 -4.19 11.30
N ILE A 15 -1.64 -3.36 11.70
CA ILE A 15 -0.98 -3.42 13.01
C ILE A 15 -1.76 -2.60 14.03
N THR A 16 -2.28 -1.45 13.62
CA THR A 16 -2.98 -0.50 14.50
C THR A 16 -4.48 -0.65 14.38
N ASP A 17 -5.16 -0.43 15.51
CA ASP A 17 -6.61 -0.22 15.52
C ASP A 17 -6.87 1.30 15.45
N PRO A 18 -7.61 1.80 14.45
CA PRO A 18 -7.92 3.22 14.33
C PRO A 18 -8.54 3.82 15.58
N HIS A 19 -9.35 3.04 16.32
CA HIS A 19 -9.97 3.50 17.57
C HIS A 19 -8.94 3.71 18.68
N ASN A 20 -7.88 2.91 18.70
CA ASN A 20 -6.81 3.04 19.70
C ASN A 20 -5.82 4.15 19.39
N THR A 21 -5.77 4.62 18.14
CA THR A 21 -4.88 5.71 17.71
C THR A 21 -5.61 7.05 17.59
N ASP A 22 -6.88 7.12 17.98
CA ASP A 22 -7.74 8.29 17.76
C ASP A 22 -7.77 8.76 16.30
N LEU A 23 -7.63 7.83 15.35
CA LEU A 23 -7.55 8.10 13.91
C LEU A 23 -6.37 9.01 13.50
N GLU A 24 -5.36 9.16 14.36
CA GLU A 24 -4.21 10.01 14.04
C GLU A 24 -3.25 9.35 13.03
N TYR A 25 -3.19 8.01 13.03
CA TYR A 25 -2.38 7.26 12.08
C TYR A 25 -2.84 5.81 11.98
N ASP A 26 -2.46 5.17 10.86
CA ASP A 26 -2.49 3.72 10.67
C ASP A 26 -1.08 3.20 10.47
N GLN A 27 -0.84 1.96 10.88
CA GLN A 27 0.35 1.21 10.50
C GLN A 27 -0.02 -0.14 9.91
N VAL A 28 0.59 -0.45 8.77
CA VAL A 28 0.35 -1.68 8.01
C VAL A 28 1.69 -2.29 7.63
N GLU A 29 1.91 -3.56 7.96
CA GLU A 29 3.02 -4.31 7.38
C GLU A 29 2.55 -4.90 6.05
N LYS A 30 3.28 -4.64 4.99
CA LYS A 30 3.00 -5.16 3.66
C LYS A 30 4.08 -6.15 3.25
N ARG A 31 3.66 -7.32 2.78
CA ARG A 31 4.53 -8.37 2.26
C ARG A 31 4.24 -8.61 0.80
N SER A 32 5.26 -8.44 -0.04
CA SER A 32 5.13 -8.48 -1.50
C SER A 32 6.12 -9.45 -2.13
N LYS A 33 5.63 -10.25 -3.08
CA LYS A 33 6.48 -11.07 -3.95
C LYS A 33 7.23 -10.17 -4.95
N PRO A 34 8.35 -10.66 -5.52
CA PRO A 34 9.07 -9.91 -6.56
C PRO A 34 8.14 -9.50 -7.71
N GLY A 35 8.26 -8.25 -8.16
CA GLY A 35 7.52 -7.70 -9.29
C GLY A 35 6.13 -7.16 -8.97
N VAL A 36 5.63 -7.36 -7.76
CA VAL A 36 4.33 -6.79 -7.37
C VAL A 36 4.45 -5.27 -7.32
N LYS A 37 3.54 -4.59 -8.02
CA LYS A 37 3.52 -3.12 -8.13
C LYS A 37 2.10 -2.61 -7.90
N THR A 38 1.98 -1.58 -7.07
CA THR A 38 0.68 -0.92 -6.83
C THR A 38 0.20 -0.14 -8.05
N PRO A 39 -1.10 0.15 -8.16
CA PRO A 39 -1.56 1.17 -9.10
C PRO A 39 -0.86 2.50 -8.83
N PRO A 40 -0.57 3.31 -9.85
CA PRO A 40 -0.14 4.69 -9.62
C PRO A 40 -1.32 5.47 -9.00
N HIS A 41 -1.04 6.24 -7.94
CA HIS A 41 -2.10 6.90 -7.17
C HIS A 41 -1.59 8.13 -6.42
N ILE A 42 -2.53 8.88 -5.87
CA ILE A 42 -2.30 10.06 -5.02
C ILE A 42 -3.06 9.87 -3.72
N HIS A 43 -2.43 10.18 -2.59
CA HIS A 43 -3.11 10.33 -1.31
C HIS A 43 -3.39 11.82 -1.06
N GLY A 44 -4.63 12.23 -1.26
CA GLY A 44 -5.02 13.62 -1.01
C GLY A 44 -5.32 13.93 0.45
N GLY A 45 -5.67 12.90 1.23
CA GLY A 45 -6.14 13.06 2.61
C GLY A 45 -5.11 12.77 3.69
N TYR A 46 -3.98 12.16 3.36
CA TYR A 46 -2.99 11.73 4.36
C TYR A 46 -1.59 11.62 3.74
N THR A 47 -0.59 11.57 4.63
CA THR A 47 0.80 11.29 4.28
C THR A 47 1.10 9.81 4.44
N GLU A 48 2.12 9.32 3.75
CA GLU A 48 2.59 7.94 3.89
C GLU A 48 4.09 7.92 4.13
N LEU A 49 4.53 7.11 5.10
CA LEU A 49 5.95 6.79 5.27
C LEU A 49 6.14 5.31 4.95
N VAL A 50 7.03 5.01 4.02
CA VAL A 50 7.39 3.64 3.64
C VAL A 50 8.74 3.32 4.25
N TYR A 51 8.80 2.31 5.12
CA TYR A 51 10.02 1.81 5.75
C TYR A 51 10.27 0.36 5.35
N VAL A 52 11.45 0.05 4.83
CA VAL A 52 11.80 -1.33 4.44
C VAL A 52 12.34 -2.07 5.65
N ILE A 53 11.58 -3.09 6.09
CA ILE A 53 12.01 -4.01 7.15
C ILE A 53 13.01 -5.01 6.56
N GLU A 54 12.65 -5.60 5.42
CA GLU A 54 13.45 -6.64 4.76
C GLU A 54 13.19 -6.63 3.26
N GLY A 55 14.25 -6.66 2.46
CA GLY A 55 14.17 -6.76 1.03
C GLY A 55 14.46 -5.45 0.32
N GLN A 56 13.75 -5.19 -0.77
CA GLN A 56 13.99 -4.05 -1.63
C GLN A 56 12.67 -3.54 -2.19
N MET A 57 12.39 -2.26 -1.99
CA MET A 57 11.19 -1.57 -2.47
C MET A 57 11.60 -0.34 -3.28
N THR A 58 11.05 -0.20 -4.48
CA THR A 58 11.26 1.00 -5.30
C THR A 58 10.01 1.88 -5.25
N VAL A 59 10.22 3.15 -4.93
CA VAL A 59 9.19 4.19 -5.00
C VAL A 59 9.35 4.91 -6.33
N HIS A 60 8.32 4.82 -7.16
CA HIS A 60 8.26 5.54 -8.44
C HIS A 60 7.53 6.86 -8.25
N THR A 61 8.13 7.94 -8.71
CA THR A 61 7.53 9.29 -8.69
C THR A 61 7.71 9.95 -10.05
N LYS A 62 7.03 11.08 -10.27
CA LYS A 62 7.23 11.86 -11.52
C LYS A 62 8.65 12.42 -11.68
N LYS A 63 9.39 12.55 -10.58
CA LYS A 63 10.78 13.04 -10.60
C LYS A 63 11.82 11.93 -10.76
N GLY A 64 11.39 10.67 -10.83
CA GLY A 64 12.26 9.51 -10.92
C GLY A 64 11.93 8.47 -9.86
N SER A 65 12.73 7.42 -9.81
CA SER A 65 12.53 6.28 -8.91
C SER A 65 13.63 6.24 -7.86
N ILE A 66 13.26 5.86 -6.66
CA ILE A 66 14.16 5.68 -5.53
C ILE A 66 14.02 4.26 -5.01
N THR A 67 15.12 3.53 -4.91
CA THR A 67 15.13 2.18 -4.37
C THR A 67 15.57 2.20 -2.92
N LEU A 68 14.74 1.59 -2.08
CA LEU A 68 14.95 1.50 -0.63
C LEU A 68 15.39 0.08 -0.28
N TYR A 69 16.38 -0.02 0.60
CA TYR A 69 16.88 -1.28 1.15
C TYR A 69 16.57 -1.37 2.65
N ASN A 70 16.95 -2.48 3.29
CA ASN A 70 16.69 -2.72 4.72
C ASN A 70 17.06 -1.50 5.57
N GLY A 71 16.11 -1.04 6.39
CA GLY A 71 16.31 0.08 7.31
C GLY A 71 16.17 1.46 6.70
N GLN A 72 15.88 1.54 5.40
CA GLN A 72 15.68 2.82 4.72
C GLN A 72 14.19 3.16 4.61
N TYR A 73 13.89 4.44 4.50
CA TYR A 73 12.52 4.93 4.37
C TYR A 73 12.41 6.02 3.31
N PHE A 74 11.18 6.24 2.85
CA PHE A 74 10.80 7.36 2.00
C PHE A 74 9.50 7.96 2.51
N PHE A 75 9.45 9.29 2.62
CA PHE A 75 8.27 10.02 3.01
C PHE A 75 7.51 10.49 1.77
N ILE A 76 6.22 10.17 1.70
CA ILE A 76 5.33 10.54 0.61
C ILE A 76 4.36 11.60 1.14
N PRO A 77 4.52 12.87 0.76
CA PRO A 77 3.60 13.92 1.19
C PRO A 77 2.24 13.79 0.51
N LYS A 78 1.23 14.45 1.08
CA LYS A 78 -0.10 14.56 0.44
C LYS A 78 0.05 15.11 -0.97
N GLY A 79 -0.73 14.55 -1.90
CA GLY A 79 -0.78 15.02 -3.28
C GLY A 79 0.34 14.55 -4.19
N MET A 80 1.30 13.76 -3.71
CA MET A 80 2.39 13.26 -4.56
C MET A 80 1.93 12.01 -5.34
N PRO A 81 1.91 12.04 -6.68
CA PRO A 81 1.69 10.84 -7.48
C PRO A 81 2.84 9.85 -7.30
N HIS A 82 2.51 8.60 -7.02
CA HIS A 82 3.52 7.56 -6.79
C HIS A 82 2.97 6.16 -7.03
N SER A 83 3.89 5.19 -7.11
CA SER A 83 3.61 3.77 -7.01
C SER A 83 4.75 3.08 -6.30
N LEU A 84 4.48 1.90 -5.72
CA LEU A 84 5.45 1.09 -5.00
C LEU A 84 5.63 -0.23 -5.73
N GLU A 85 6.87 -0.64 -5.93
CA GLU A 85 7.21 -1.90 -6.59
C GLU A 85 8.19 -2.70 -5.75
N ALA A 86 7.89 -3.98 -5.51
CA ALA A 86 8.83 -4.91 -4.90
C ALA A 86 9.86 -5.33 -5.96
N THR A 87 11.03 -4.67 -5.94
CA THR A 87 12.06 -4.86 -6.97
C THR A 87 13.13 -5.88 -6.57
N GLN A 88 13.01 -6.50 -5.40
CA GLN A 88 13.87 -7.61 -5.02
C GLN A 88 13.66 -8.78 -5.98
N LYS A 89 14.75 -9.43 -6.39
CA LYS A 89 14.70 -10.53 -7.38
C LYS A 89 14.18 -11.84 -6.78
N GLN A 90 14.42 -12.08 -5.51
CA GLN A 90 14.04 -13.30 -4.80
C GLN A 90 13.56 -12.98 -3.39
N GLY A 91 12.61 -13.77 -2.90
CA GLY A 91 12.08 -13.63 -1.56
C GLY A 91 11.03 -12.53 -1.41
N ILE A 92 10.49 -12.43 -0.22
CA ILE A 92 9.43 -11.50 0.12
C ILE A 92 10.04 -10.17 0.57
N THR A 93 9.55 -9.06 0.02
CA THR A 93 9.85 -7.73 0.55
C THR A 93 8.83 -7.39 1.63
N ARG A 94 9.33 -7.01 2.80
CA ARG A 94 8.50 -6.57 3.93
C ARG A 94 8.71 -5.09 4.17
N THR A 95 7.62 -4.34 4.16
CA THR A 95 7.62 -2.91 4.45
C THR A 95 6.66 -2.59 5.58
N LEU A 96 7.02 -1.60 6.40
CA LEU A 96 6.12 -0.97 7.33
C LEU A 96 5.66 0.35 6.73
N GLN A 97 4.36 0.51 6.56
CA GLN A 97 3.77 1.73 6.01
C GLN A 97 2.97 2.43 7.10
N THR A 98 3.25 3.71 7.29
CA THR A 98 2.54 4.55 8.25
C THR A 98 1.78 5.63 7.50
N PHE A 99 0.49 5.72 7.75
CA PHE A 99 -0.42 6.70 7.13
C PHE A 99 -0.94 7.64 8.21
N ALA A 100 -0.87 8.95 7.98
CA ALA A 100 -1.31 9.95 8.94
C ALA A 100 -2.06 11.11 8.22
N PRO A 101 -3.33 11.39 8.57
CA PRO A 101 -4.19 10.65 9.51
C PRO A 101 -4.56 9.25 9.06
N ALA A 102 -5.21 8.48 9.92
CA ALA A 102 -5.65 7.11 9.65
C ALA A 102 -6.74 7.06 8.57
N GLY A 103 -6.88 5.89 7.95
CA GLY A 103 -7.91 5.63 6.92
C GLY A 103 -7.60 4.41 6.05
N PHE A 104 -6.36 4.19 5.69
CA PHE A 104 -5.96 3.08 4.82
C PHE A 104 -6.24 1.70 5.46
N GLY A 105 -6.06 1.55 6.76
CA GLY A 105 -6.39 0.32 7.47
C GLY A 105 -7.89 -0.02 7.36
N LEU A 106 -8.77 0.98 7.43
CA LEU A 106 -10.20 0.78 7.21
C LEU A 106 -10.51 0.37 5.79
N LEU A 107 -9.84 0.97 4.80
CA LEU A 107 -9.99 0.58 3.40
C LEU A 107 -9.63 -0.89 3.19
N LEU A 108 -8.56 -1.37 3.79
CA LEU A 108 -8.16 -2.77 3.71
C LEU A 108 -9.23 -3.71 4.27
N THR A 109 -9.85 -3.36 5.39
CA THR A 109 -10.92 -4.17 5.99
C THR A 109 -12.20 -4.19 5.16
N GLN A 110 -12.47 -3.14 4.39
CA GLN A 110 -13.65 -3.04 3.55
C GLN A 110 -13.47 -3.71 2.18
N PHE A 111 -12.27 -3.64 1.63
CA PHE A 111 -12.01 -4.04 0.25
C PHE A 111 -11.11 -5.27 0.13
N GLY A 112 -10.15 -5.45 1.02
CA GLY A 112 -9.19 -6.55 0.96
C GLY A 112 -9.83 -7.91 1.19
N THR A 113 -9.28 -8.94 0.57
CA THR A 113 -9.67 -10.34 0.79
C THR A 113 -8.90 -10.89 1.98
N ASP A 114 -9.60 -11.40 2.99
CA ASP A 114 -9.01 -11.84 4.25
C ASP A 114 -8.46 -13.28 4.25
N SER A 115 -8.46 -13.97 3.11
CA SER A 115 -7.95 -15.32 3.02
C SER A 115 -6.42 -15.34 2.90
N PRO A 116 -5.67 -15.91 3.86
CA PRO A 116 -4.22 -15.97 3.80
C PRO A 116 -3.69 -17.00 2.79
N GLU A 117 -4.53 -17.95 2.36
CA GLU A 117 -4.11 -19.10 1.56
C GLU A 117 -4.21 -18.86 0.06
N ASN A 118 -5.07 -17.94 -0.36
CA ASN A 118 -5.34 -17.69 -1.77
C ASN A 118 -5.06 -16.23 -2.13
N ILE A 119 -4.07 -16.01 -2.96
CA ILE A 119 -3.80 -14.68 -3.52
C ILE A 119 -4.80 -14.44 -4.64
N PRO A 120 -5.71 -13.47 -4.51
CA PRO A 120 -6.63 -13.14 -5.61
C PRO A 120 -5.84 -12.64 -6.81
N PRO A 121 -6.19 -13.04 -8.05
CA PRO A 121 -5.61 -12.45 -9.23
C PRO A 121 -5.83 -10.93 -9.24
N VAL A 122 -4.83 -10.18 -9.65
CA VAL A 122 -4.91 -8.71 -9.69
C VAL A 122 -6.07 -8.26 -10.58
N GLU A 123 -6.31 -8.98 -11.67
CA GLU A 123 -7.39 -8.71 -12.63
C GLU A 123 -8.79 -8.94 -12.06
N SER A 124 -8.92 -9.69 -10.95
CA SER A 124 -10.21 -9.94 -10.30
C SER A 124 -10.68 -8.78 -9.43
N ILE A 125 -9.84 -7.76 -9.21
CA ILE A 125 -10.15 -6.64 -8.36
C ILE A 125 -11.17 -5.74 -9.06
N ASP A 126 -12.28 -5.46 -8.37
CA ASP A 126 -13.26 -4.48 -8.81
C ASP A 126 -12.69 -3.06 -8.63
N MET A 127 -12.10 -2.53 -9.69
CA MET A 127 -11.45 -1.22 -9.66
C MET A 127 -12.44 -0.08 -9.45
N GLU A 128 -13.68 -0.21 -9.93
CA GLU A 128 -14.71 0.81 -9.71
C GLU A 128 -15.06 0.91 -8.23
N LEU A 129 -15.27 -0.22 -7.56
CA LEU A 129 -15.51 -0.26 -6.12
C LEU A 129 -14.29 0.25 -5.35
N PHE A 130 -13.09 -0.16 -5.75
CA PHE A 130 -11.85 0.31 -5.11
C PHE A 130 -11.72 1.83 -5.20
N GLU A 131 -11.92 2.41 -6.37
CA GLU A 131 -11.85 3.86 -6.57
C GLU A 131 -12.91 4.60 -5.75
N LYS A 132 -14.10 4.04 -5.62
CA LYS A 132 -15.16 4.62 -4.78
C LYS A 132 -14.75 4.64 -3.30
N LEU A 133 -14.35 3.49 -2.76
CA LEU A 133 -14.00 3.37 -1.34
C LEU A 133 -12.72 4.13 -0.99
N SER A 134 -11.71 4.06 -1.85
CA SER A 134 -10.45 4.79 -1.64
C SER A 134 -10.64 6.31 -1.79
N GLY A 135 -11.57 6.73 -2.65
CA GLY A 135 -11.94 8.14 -2.78
C GLY A 135 -12.51 8.72 -1.47
N GLU A 136 -13.15 7.91 -0.65
CA GLU A 136 -13.69 8.34 0.65
C GLU A 136 -12.59 8.76 1.64
N ILE A 137 -11.39 8.21 1.50
CA ILE A 137 -10.21 8.59 2.30
C ILE A 137 -9.27 9.55 1.56
N GLY A 138 -9.71 10.07 0.41
CA GLY A 138 -8.98 11.07 -0.37
C GLY A 138 -8.01 10.51 -1.40
N ASP A 139 -8.05 9.21 -1.70
CA ASP A 139 -7.20 8.61 -2.71
C ASP A 139 -7.72 8.84 -4.12
N ILE A 140 -6.79 9.04 -5.05
CA ILE A 140 -7.08 9.16 -6.48
C ILE A 140 -6.22 8.13 -7.21
N THR A 141 -6.87 7.19 -7.89
CA THR A 141 -6.18 6.19 -8.72
C THR A 141 -5.91 6.78 -10.10
N LEU A 142 -4.64 6.70 -10.54
CA LEU A 142 -4.18 7.30 -11.80
C LEU A 142 -4.05 6.29 -12.94
N GLY A 143 -4.15 5.01 -12.64
CA GLY A 143 -4.02 3.94 -13.62
C GLY A 143 -4.24 2.56 -13.01
N PRO A 144 -4.13 1.49 -13.83
CA PRO A 144 -4.31 0.14 -13.35
C PRO A 144 -3.15 -0.33 -12.46
N PRO A 145 -3.30 -1.44 -11.70
CA PRO A 145 -2.19 -2.07 -11.00
C PRO A 145 -1.04 -2.36 -11.96
N GLY A 146 0.18 -2.01 -11.57
CA GLY A 146 1.36 -2.16 -12.42
C GLY A 146 1.54 -1.08 -13.48
N GLY A 147 0.63 -0.14 -13.59
CA GLY A 147 0.73 0.98 -14.52
C GLY A 147 1.87 1.95 -14.20
N SER A 148 2.22 2.79 -15.16
CA SER A 148 3.24 3.83 -15.02
C SER A 148 2.63 5.19 -14.68
N LEU A 149 3.47 6.03 -14.09
CA LEU A 149 3.13 7.43 -13.80
C LEU A 149 3.20 8.29 -15.05
#